data_7fad98041354c5a163a2e1b90e53438c
#
_entry.id   7fad98041354c5a163a2e1b90e53438c
#
_cell.length_a   1.000
_cell.length_b   1.000
_cell.length_c   1.000
_cell.angle_alpha   90.00
_cell.angle_beta   90.00
_cell.angle_gamma   90.00
#
_symmetry.space_group_name_H-M   'P 1'
#
loop_
_entity.id
_entity.type
_entity.pdbx_description
1 polymer ?
#
loop_
_entity_poly.entity_id
_entity_poly.type
_entity_poly.pdbx_seq_one_letter_code
_entity_poly.pdbx_strand_id
1 'polypeptide(L)' 'MRVIKKQEISIKLFLNEEEARWLMGLMQNPFNGLSPNEENSKDSEMRNSFWTALQGQGIRP' A
#
# COMPACT_ATOMS: atom_id res chain seq x y z
N MET A 1 -22.39 0.23 26.44
CA MET A 1 -21.72 0.81 25.96
C MET A 1 -20.70 0.60 25.27
N ARG A 2 -20.25 0.51 24.71
CA ARG A 2 -19.26 0.55 24.24
C ARG A 2 -18.61 1.07 23.57
N VAL A 3 -18.24 1.21 23.68
CA VAL A 3 -17.45 2.06 22.94
C VAL A 3 -16.36 1.41 22.24
N ILE A 4 -16.27 1.59 20.99
CA ILE A 4 -15.20 1.05 20.27
C ILE A 4 -14.16 2.10 20.13
N LYS A 5 -12.99 1.80 20.61
CA LYS A 5 -11.91 2.64 20.47
C LYS A 5 -11.18 2.28 19.23
N LYS A 6 -11.22 3.13 18.27
CA LYS A 6 -10.46 2.95 17.09
C LYS A 6 -9.08 3.50 17.34
N GLN A 7 -8.13 2.63 17.32
CA GLN A 7 -6.77 3.02 17.56
C GLN A 7 -6.12 3.36 16.24
N GLU A 8 -5.71 4.59 16.07
CA GLU A 8 -5.00 5.02 14.88
C GLU A 8 -3.53 5.13 15.18
N ILE A 9 -2.73 4.59 14.28
CA ILE A 9 -1.29 4.70 14.38
C ILE A 9 -0.82 5.56 13.23
N SER A 10 -0.14 6.65 13.55
CA SER A 10 0.43 7.50 12.53
C SER A 10 1.91 7.22 12.40
N ILE A 11 2.33 6.91 11.19
CA ILE A 11 3.72 6.60 10.90
C ILE A 11 4.18 7.51 9.78
N LYS A 12 5.32 8.15 9.98
CA LYS A 12 5.96 8.92 8.93
C LYS A 12 7.16 8.13 8.43
N LEU A 13 7.16 7.88 7.13
CA LEU A 13 8.29 7.22 6.50
C LEU A 13 9.01 8.22 5.63
N PHE A 14 10.32 8.30 5.82
CA PHE A 14 11.16 9.14 4.98
C PHE A 14 11.90 8.22 4.03
N LEU A 15 11.49 8.23 2.78
CA LEU A 15 12.07 7.38 1.75
C LEU A 15 12.79 8.23 0.74
N ASN A 16 13.92 7.74 0.24
CA ASN A 16 14.53 8.39 -0.91
C ASN A 16 13.77 7.95 -2.16
N GLU A 17 14.12 8.54 -3.30
CA GLU A 17 13.39 8.27 -4.53
C GLU A 17 13.48 6.80 -4.95
N GLU A 18 14.64 6.21 -4.78
CA GLU A 18 14.85 4.81 -5.14
C GLU A 18 13.99 3.88 -4.29
N GLU A 19 13.96 4.13 -2.99
CA GLU A 19 13.16 3.33 -2.07
C GLU A 19 11.67 3.47 -2.37
N ALA A 20 11.23 4.68 -2.67
CA ALA A 20 9.83 4.92 -2.98
C ALA A 20 9.41 4.22 -4.27
N ARG A 21 10.25 4.24 -5.28
CA ARG A 21 9.98 3.54 -6.53
C ARG A 21 9.92 2.03 -6.34
N TRP A 22 10.84 1.52 -5.55
CA TRP A 22 10.87 0.09 -5.24
C TRP A 22 9.59 -0.35 -4.55
N LEU A 23 9.16 0.42 -3.56
CA LEU A 23 7.95 0.11 -2.83
C LEU A 23 6.72 0.16 -3.73
N MET A 24 6.66 1.17 -4.60
CA MET A 24 5.56 1.30 -5.53
C MET A 24 5.51 0.12 -6.50
N GLY A 25 6.66 -0.29 -6.99
CA GLY A 25 6.75 -1.46 -7.86
C GLY A 25 6.26 -2.73 -7.17
N LEU A 26 6.57 -2.86 -5.88
CA LEU A 26 6.10 -3.99 -5.09
C LEU A 26 4.58 -4.00 -4.96
N MET A 27 3.98 -2.82 -4.84
CA MET A 27 2.53 -2.69 -4.69
C MET A 27 1.78 -2.86 -6.01
N GLN A 28 2.48 -2.90 -7.12
CA GLN A 28 1.87 -2.94 -8.44
C GLN A 28 1.19 -4.27 -8.75
N ASN A 29 1.71 -5.35 -8.21
CA ASN A 29 1.22 -6.69 -8.51
C ASN A 29 0.89 -7.44 -7.22
N PRO A 30 -0.01 -8.43 -7.30
CA PRO A 30 -0.28 -9.29 -6.15
C PRO A 30 0.98 -10.00 -5.67
N PHE A 31 1.02 -10.27 -4.38
CA PHE A 31 2.14 -10.95 -3.77
C PHE A 31 2.11 -12.44 -4.09
N ASN A 32 3.24 -13.09 -3.92
CA ASN A 32 3.38 -14.53 -4.07
C ASN A 32 3.05 -15.05 -5.47
N GLY A 33 3.18 -14.20 -6.48
CA GLY A 33 2.95 -14.61 -7.85
C GLY A 33 1.50 -14.87 -8.21
N LEU A 34 0.58 -14.47 -7.35
CA LEU A 34 -0.84 -14.62 -7.64
C LEU A 34 -1.27 -13.70 -8.77
N SER A 35 -2.27 -14.13 -9.53
CA SER A 35 -2.90 -13.23 -10.47
C SER A 35 -3.87 -12.33 -9.72
N PRO A 36 -4.27 -11.19 -10.31
CA PRO A 36 -5.25 -10.32 -9.64
C PRO A 36 -6.55 -11.02 -9.27
N ASN A 37 -6.94 -12.04 -10.04
CA ASN A 37 -8.16 -12.78 -9.75
C ASN A 37 -8.01 -13.72 -8.56
N GLU A 38 -6.79 -14.07 -8.22
CA GLU A 38 -6.52 -14.99 -7.11
C GLU A 38 -6.28 -14.26 -5.81
N GLU A 39 -6.05 -12.96 -5.87
CA GLU A 39 -5.77 -12.16 -4.71
C GLU A 39 -7.07 -11.85 -3.97
N ASN A 40 -7.05 -11.94 -2.63
CA ASN A 40 -8.25 -11.58 -1.89
C ASN A 40 -8.46 -10.06 -1.93
N SER A 41 -9.70 -9.64 -1.72
CA SER A 41 -10.07 -8.24 -1.88
C SER A 41 -9.37 -7.33 -0.87
N LYS A 42 -9.10 -7.83 0.32
CA LYS A 42 -8.44 -7.02 1.33
C LYS A 42 -7.01 -6.68 0.92
N ASP A 43 -6.27 -7.67 0.42
CA ASP A 43 -4.90 -7.46 -0.02
C ASP A 43 -4.87 -6.51 -1.21
N SER A 44 -5.82 -6.67 -2.12
CA SER A 44 -5.93 -5.79 -3.27
C SER A 44 -6.17 -4.34 -2.84
N GLU A 45 -7.08 -4.13 -1.90
CA GLU A 45 -7.35 -2.79 -1.39
C GLU A 45 -6.15 -2.17 -0.72
N MET A 46 -5.41 -2.95 0.06
CA MET A 46 -4.23 -2.45 0.73
C MET A 46 -3.15 -2.06 -0.25
N ARG A 47 -2.88 -2.92 -1.25
CA ARG A 47 -1.90 -2.57 -2.28
C ARG A 47 -2.28 -1.30 -3.01
N ASN A 48 -3.55 -1.18 -3.37
CA ASN A 48 -4.03 0.00 -4.08
C ASN A 48 -3.95 1.26 -3.24
N SER A 49 -4.17 1.14 -1.94
CA SER A 49 -4.04 2.27 -1.04
C SER A 49 -2.61 2.81 -1.02
N PHE A 50 -1.64 1.91 -0.91
CA PHE A 50 -0.23 2.31 -0.94
C PHE A 50 0.16 2.88 -2.30
N TRP A 51 -0.27 2.22 -3.36
CA TRP A 51 0.00 2.69 -4.71
C TRP A 51 -0.51 4.11 -4.91
N THR A 52 -1.77 4.34 -4.53
CA THR A 52 -2.40 5.63 -4.71
C THR A 52 -1.71 6.71 -3.88
N ALA A 53 -1.33 6.38 -2.66
CA ALA A 53 -0.64 7.33 -1.79
C ALA A 53 0.71 7.74 -2.37
N LEU A 54 1.46 6.79 -2.89
CA LEU A 54 2.76 7.07 -3.49
C LEU A 54 2.60 7.84 -4.80
N GLN A 55 1.63 7.46 -5.59
CA GLN A 55 1.35 8.16 -6.84
C GLN A 55 0.97 9.62 -6.58
N GLY A 56 0.23 9.86 -5.50
CA GLY A 56 -0.14 11.21 -5.10
C GLY A 56 1.05 12.08 -4.74
N GLN A 57 2.19 11.47 -4.40
CA GLN A 57 3.43 12.19 -4.12
C GLN A 57 4.30 12.33 -5.36
N GLY A 58 3.80 11.91 -6.51
CA GLY A 58 4.55 12.03 -7.75
C GLY A 58 5.53 10.90 -8.02
N ILE A 59 5.43 9.83 -7.25
CA ILE A 59 6.32 8.68 -7.42
C ILE A 59 5.82 7.81 -8.58
N ARG A 60 6.75 7.32 -9.39
CA ARG A 60 6.44 6.40 -10.47
C ARG A 60 7.41 5.23 -10.42
N PRO A 61 6.92 4.04 -10.72
CA PRO A 61 7.79 2.86 -10.69
C PRO A 61 8.88 2.90 -11.73
#